data_74b658ae5cc099b282a6efbede1f7797
#
_entry.id   74b658ae5cc099b282a6efbede1f7797
#
_cell.length_a   1.000
_cell.length_b   1.000
_cell.length_c   1.000
_cell.angle_alpha   90.00
_cell.angle_beta   90.00
_cell.angle_gamma   90.00
#
_symmetry.space_group_name_H-M   'P 1'
#
loop_
_entity.id
_entity.type
_entity.pdbx_description
1 polymer ?
#
loop_
_entity_poly.entity_id
_entity_poly.type
_entity_poly.pdbx_seq_one_letter_code
_entity_poly.pdbx_strand_id
1 'polypeptide(L)'
;MVKLAEHLLRKNPSHVTLLSPLVTYLFTFVAGTGHVAYSVLPVIAEVATETKIRPERPLGIAVIASQQAITASPISAATVALLGLLAGFDITLFDILKITIPATIVGVLVGALFSMKVGKELVEDPEYQKRLKEGLFNSKKVEIQDVKNKRSAMLSVIIFILATAFIVLFGSFEGMRPSFLIDGEIITLGMSSIIEIVMLSAAAIILLVT
;
A
#
# COMPACT_ATOMS: atom_id res chain seq x y z
N MET A 1 2.25 -7.28 -7.99
CA MET A 1 1.18 -6.55 -7.29
C MET A 1 -0.05 -6.31 -8.17
N VAL A 2 0.06 -5.66 -9.36
CA VAL A 2 -1.11 -5.30 -10.21
C VAL A 2 -1.98 -6.50 -10.59
N LYS A 3 -1.39 -7.62 -11.03
CA LYS A 3 -2.14 -8.86 -11.33
C LYS A 3 -2.87 -9.44 -10.13
N LEU A 4 -2.30 -9.33 -8.94
CA LEU A 4 -2.96 -9.76 -7.72
C LEU A 4 -4.13 -8.84 -7.38
N ALA A 5 -3.98 -7.53 -7.52
CA ALA A 5 -5.06 -6.57 -7.37
C ALA A 5 -6.20 -6.87 -8.34
N GLU A 6 -5.88 -7.05 -9.63
CA GLU A 6 -6.85 -7.42 -10.66
C GLU A 6 -7.61 -8.68 -10.29
N HIS A 7 -6.91 -9.74 -9.91
CA HIS A 7 -7.53 -11.00 -9.52
C HIS A 7 -8.48 -10.83 -8.33
N LEU A 8 -8.06 -10.10 -7.29
CA LEU A 8 -8.88 -9.86 -6.10
C LEU A 8 -10.13 -9.02 -6.41
N LEU A 9 -9.98 -7.96 -7.21
CA LEU A 9 -11.08 -7.08 -7.58
C LEU A 9 -12.08 -7.77 -8.52
N ARG A 10 -11.59 -8.52 -9.52
CA ARG A 10 -12.46 -9.25 -10.48
C ARG A 10 -13.16 -10.46 -9.87
N LYS A 11 -12.68 -11.00 -8.74
CA LYS A 11 -13.35 -12.11 -8.06
C LYS A 11 -14.69 -11.70 -7.44
N ASN A 12 -14.81 -10.44 -6.97
CA ASN A 12 -16.04 -9.90 -6.40
C ASN A 12 -16.28 -8.46 -6.89
N PRO A 13 -16.56 -8.26 -8.17
CA PRO A 13 -16.58 -6.95 -8.80
C PRO A 13 -17.69 -6.03 -8.30
N SER A 14 -18.83 -6.60 -7.84
CA SER A 14 -19.93 -5.83 -7.23
C SER A 14 -19.54 -5.14 -5.91
N HIS A 15 -18.46 -5.59 -5.26
CA HIS A 15 -17.95 -5.01 -4.02
C HIS A 15 -16.69 -4.17 -4.23
N VAL A 16 -16.44 -3.71 -5.45
CA VAL A 16 -15.22 -2.97 -5.79
C VAL A 16 -15.00 -1.74 -4.90
N THR A 17 -16.05 -1.04 -4.48
CA THR A 17 -15.95 0.13 -3.58
C THR A 17 -15.40 -0.23 -2.19
N LEU A 18 -15.66 -1.46 -1.70
CA LEU A 18 -15.12 -1.94 -0.42
C LEU A 18 -13.77 -2.64 -0.59
N LEU A 19 -13.57 -3.35 -1.70
CA LEU A 19 -12.34 -4.11 -1.94
C LEU A 19 -11.19 -3.23 -2.39
N SER A 20 -11.44 -2.21 -3.20
CA SER A 20 -10.38 -1.34 -3.73
C SER A 20 -9.56 -0.65 -2.63
N PRO A 21 -10.15 -0.04 -1.58
CA PRO A 21 -9.38 0.56 -0.52
C PRO A 21 -8.58 -0.46 0.28
N LEU A 22 -9.11 -1.66 0.51
CA LEU A 22 -8.38 -2.71 1.24
C LEU A 22 -7.17 -3.22 0.46
N VAL A 23 -7.33 -3.46 -0.84
CA VAL A 23 -6.24 -3.87 -1.73
C VAL A 23 -5.18 -2.78 -1.82
N THR A 24 -5.60 -1.53 -2.01
CA THR A 24 -4.68 -0.39 -2.14
C THR A 24 -3.97 -0.12 -0.81
N TYR A 25 -4.70 -0.21 0.32
CA TYR A 25 -4.12 -0.10 1.66
C TYR A 25 -3.02 -1.15 1.87
N LEU A 26 -3.34 -2.43 1.62
CA LEU A 26 -2.40 -3.53 1.83
C LEU A 26 -1.12 -3.34 1.01
N PHE A 27 -1.26 -2.97 -0.27
CA PHE A 27 -0.09 -2.80 -1.14
C PHE A 27 0.75 -1.59 -0.75
N THR A 28 0.11 -0.49 -0.36
CA THR A 28 0.81 0.70 0.13
C THR A 28 1.47 0.44 1.48
N PHE A 29 0.80 -0.26 2.38
CA PHE A 29 1.34 -0.66 3.68
C PHE A 29 2.64 -1.46 3.52
N VAL A 30 2.62 -2.48 2.65
CA VAL A 30 3.80 -3.33 2.38
C VAL A 30 4.89 -2.56 1.66
N ALA A 31 4.54 -1.69 0.71
CA ALA A 31 5.53 -0.92 -0.06
C ALA A 31 6.08 0.32 0.65
N GLY A 32 5.41 0.80 1.71
CA GLY A 32 5.79 2.01 2.44
C GLY A 32 5.60 3.33 1.66
N THR A 33 4.95 3.27 0.48
CA THR A 33 4.78 4.44 -0.40
C THR A 33 3.43 4.42 -1.11
N GLY A 34 2.79 5.59 -1.19
CA GLY A 34 1.51 5.78 -1.90
C GLY A 34 1.59 5.65 -3.42
N HIS A 35 2.79 5.69 -4.00
CA HIS A 35 2.97 5.56 -5.45
C HIS A 35 2.46 4.22 -6.02
N VAL A 36 2.43 3.18 -5.19
CA VAL A 36 1.85 1.88 -5.57
C VAL A 36 0.38 1.99 -5.97
N ALA A 37 -0.37 2.92 -5.40
CA ALA A 37 -1.75 3.16 -5.76
C ALA A 37 -1.92 3.45 -7.26
N TYR A 38 -1.02 4.24 -7.85
CA TYR A 38 -1.10 4.58 -9.28
C TYR A 38 -1.11 3.36 -10.21
N SER A 39 -0.49 2.27 -9.81
CA SER A 39 -0.51 1.04 -10.59
C SER A 39 -1.81 0.24 -10.47
N VAL A 40 -2.59 0.49 -9.42
CA VAL A 40 -3.84 -0.23 -9.11
C VAL A 40 -5.08 0.57 -9.55
N LEU A 41 -5.02 1.91 -9.50
CA LEU A 41 -6.15 2.77 -9.84
C LEU A 41 -6.76 2.50 -11.23
N PRO A 42 -5.98 2.27 -12.31
CA PRO A 42 -6.55 1.96 -13.62
C PRO A 42 -7.39 0.67 -13.60
N VAL A 43 -6.94 -0.35 -12.87
CA VAL A 43 -7.68 -1.63 -12.73
C VAL A 43 -8.98 -1.41 -11.95
N ILE A 44 -8.95 -0.59 -10.89
CA ILE A 44 -10.13 -0.23 -10.12
C ILE A 44 -11.16 0.49 -11.01
N ALA A 45 -10.70 1.44 -11.82
CA ALA A 45 -11.56 2.18 -12.75
C ALA A 45 -12.23 1.25 -13.78
N GLU A 46 -11.45 0.33 -14.36
CA GLU A 46 -11.94 -0.65 -15.32
C GLU A 46 -13.02 -1.54 -14.70
N VAL A 47 -12.74 -2.18 -13.55
CA VAL A 47 -13.69 -3.06 -12.87
C VAL A 47 -14.95 -2.31 -12.44
N ALA A 48 -14.83 -1.08 -11.94
CA ALA A 48 -15.97 -0.25 -11.57
C ALA A 48 -16.86 0.07 -12.79
N THR A 49 -16.24 0.42 -13.92
CA THR A 49 -16.97 0.73 -15.15
C THR A 49 -17.68 -0.51 -15.71
N GLU A 50 -17.01 -1.67 -15.74
CA GLU A 50 -17.61 -2.94 -16.18
C GLU A 50 -18.83 -3.34 -15.34
N THR A 51 -18.81 -3.06 -14.05
CA THR A 51 -19.90 -3.35 -13.10
C THR A 51 -20.93 -2.24 -12.99
N LYS A 52 -20.80 -1.16 -13.78
CA LYS A 52 -21.67 0.02 -13.76
C LYS A 52 -21.69 0.74 -12.40
N ILE A 53 -20.66 0.53 -11.59
CA ILE A 53 -20.44 1.28 -10.36
C ILE A 53 -19.73 2.58 -10.74
N ARG A 54 -20.16 3.70 -10.15
CA ARG A 54 -19.54 5.01 -10.40
C ARG A 54 -18.06 4.97 -9.99
N PRO A 55 -17.08 5.14 -10.93
CA PRO A 55 -15.65 4.94 -10.64
C PRO A 55 -15.09 5.87 -9.57
N GLU A 56 -15.65 7.07 -9.41
CA GLU A 56 -15.22 8.02 -8.39
C GLU A 56 -15.35 7.47 -6.96
N ARG A 57 -16.30 6.56 -6.72
CA ARG A 57 -16.49 5.92 -5.41
C ARG A 57 -15.29 5.07 -5.01
N PRO A 58 -14.96 3.98 -5.74
CA PRO A 58 -13.83 3.14 -5.39
C PRO A 58 -12.47 3.82 -5.58
N LEU A 59 -12.32 4.72 -6.57
CA LEU A 59 -11.07 5.45 -6.80
C LEU A 59 -10.78 6.42 -5.66
N GLY A 60 -11.77 7.23 -5.26
CA GLY A 60 -11.58 8.22 -4.19
C GLY A 60 -11.16 7.56 -2.88
N ILE A 61 -11.88 6.51 -2.46
CA ILE A 61 -11.54 5.82 -1.22
C ILE A 61 -10.26 4.99 -1.32
N ALA A 62 -9.90 4.47 -2.48
CA ALA A 62 -8.62 3.78 -2.69
C ALA A 62 -7.43 4.73 -2.52
N VAL A 63 -7.52 5.97 -3.02
CA VAL A 63 -6.51 7.00 -2.81
C VAL A 63 -6.39 7.36 -1.33
N ILE A 64 -7.51 7.60 -0.65
CA ILE A 64 -7.53 7.88 0.79
C ILE A 64 -6.89 6.71 1.57
N ALA A 65 -7.25 5.47 1.24
CA ALA A 65 -6.71 4.28 1.88
C ALA A 65 -5.19 4.17 1.70
N SER A 66 -4.65 4.52 0.52
CA SER A 66 -3.21 4.52 0.31
C SER A 66 -2.50 5.54 1.19
N GLN A 67 -3.06 6.74 1.37
CA GLN A 67 -2.46 7.77 2.25
C GLN A 67 -2.52 7.33 3.72
N GLN A 68 -3.62 6.73 4.15
CA GLN A 68 -3.73 6.17 5.50
C GLN A 68 -2.73 5.03 5.73
N ALA A 69 -2.51 4.18 4.73
CA ALA A 69 -1.56 3.08 4.81
C ALA A 69 -0.10 3.54 4.97
N ILE A 70 0.28 4.71 4.44
CA ILE A 70 1.61 5.29 4.63
C ILE A 70 1.88 5.54 6.12
N THR A 71 0.91 6.11 6.84
CA THR A 71 1.06 6.40 8.28
C THR A 71 1.09 5.15 9.15
N ALA A 72 0.57 4.04 8.65
CA ALA A 72 0.58 2.74 9.33
C ALA A 72 1.74 1.85 8.89
N SER A 73 2.45 2.18 7.82
CA SER A 73 3.52 1.33 7.30
C SER A 73 4.81 1.46 8.13
N PRO A 74 5.41 0.33 8.55
CA PRO A 74 6.64 0.33 9.34
C PRO A 74 7.87 0.87 8.60
N ILE A 75 7.83 0.88 7.27
CA ILE A 75 8.94 1.27 6.39
C ILE A 75 8.70 2.61 5.69
N SER A 76 7.60 3.29 5.98
CA SER A 76 7.34 4.59 5.36
C SER A 76 8.22 5.69 5.95
N ALA A 77 8.58 6.66 5.12
CA ALA A 77 9.34 7.83 5.57
C ALA A 77 8.62 8.59 6.71
N ALA A 78 7.28 8.61 6.69
CA ALA A 78 6.50 9.25 7.73
C ALA A 78 6.66 8.56 9.09
N THR A 79 6.59 7.23 9.15
CA THR A 79 6.78 6.45 10.37
C THR A 79 8.21 6.57 10.89
N VAL A 80 9.20 6.52 9.97
CA VAL A 80 10.62 6.69 10.32
C VAL A 80 10.89 8.07 10.92
N ALA A 81 10.34 9.12 10.29
CA ALA A 81 10.48 10.48 10.80
C ALA A 81 9.81 10.65 12.18
N LEU A 82 8.59 10.11 12.34
CA LEU A 82 7.89 10.14 13.63
C LEU A 82 8.69 9.43 14.72
N LEU A 83 9.23 8.25 14.42
CA LEU A 83 10.06 7.50 15.37
C LEU A 83 11.32 8.28 15.76
N GLY A 84 11.93 8.98 14.80
CA GLY A 84 13.06 9.87 15.07
C GLY A 84 12.72 11.06 15.98
N LEU A 85 11.54 11.67 15.77
CA LEU A 85 11.04 12.77 16.61
C LEU A 85 10.68 12.32 18.03
N LEU A 86 10.30 11.05 18.19
CA LEU A 86 9.96 10.43 19.47
C LEU A 86 11.17 9.76 20.14
N ALA A 87 12.37 9.90 19.57
CA ALA A 87 13.59 9.41 20.20
C ALA A 87 13.79 10.11 21.56
N GLY A 88 13.93 9.35 22.62
CA GLY A 88 14.03 9.84 24.00
C GLY A 88 12.74 9.75 24.83
N PHE A 89 11.65 9.25 24.25
CA PHE A 89 10.39 8.99 24.95
C PHE A 89 10.12 7.50 25.20
N ASP A 90 11.10 6.62 25.00
CA ASP A 90 10.99 5.15 25.13
C ASP A 90 9.85 4.55 24.29
N ILE A 91 9.53 5.18 23.16
CA ILE A 91 8.49 4.74 22.23
C ILE A 91 9.12 3.88 21.13
N THR A 92 8.64 2.65 21.01
CA THR A 92 9.10 1.72 20.00
C THR A 92 8.26 1.82 18.69
N LEU A 93 8.78 1.27 17.60
CA LEU A 93 8.02 1.13 16.35
C LEU A 93 6.71 0.37 16.60
N PHE A 94 6.73 -0.67 17.43
CA PHE A 94 5.54 -1.45 17.75
C PHE A 94 4.47 -0.61 18.46
N ASP A 95 4.86 0.33 19.32
CA ASP A 95 3.93 1.22 20.02
C ASP A 95 3.21 2.16 19.05
N ILE A 96 3.91 2.61 18.02
CA ILE A 96 3.29 3.41 16.94
C ILE A 96 2.33 2.53 16.14
N LEU A 97 2.77 1.36 15.68
CA LEU A 97 1.99 0.49 14.79
C LEU A 97 0.71 -0.05 15.44
N LYS A 98 0.76 -0.40 16.73
CA LYS A 98 -0.42 -0.89 17.46
C LYS A 98 -1.56 0.13 17.56
N ILE A 99 -1.25 1.42 17.38
CA ILE A 99 -2.24 2.51 17.35
C ILE A 99 -2.61 2.84 15.91
N THR A 100 -1.63 3.02 15.03
CA THR A 100 -1.86 3.52 13.67
C THR A 100 -2.57 2.50 12.79
N ILE A 101 -2.22 1.22 12.89
CA ILE A 101 -2.85 0.18 12.07
C ILE A 101 -4.36 0.08 12.32
N PRO A 102 -4.86 -0.14 13.56
CA PRO A 102 -6.29 -0.26 13.77
C PRO A 102 -7.03 1.05 13.48
N ALA A 103 -6.46 2.20 13.85
CA ALA A 103 -7.09 3.50 13.61
C ALA A 103 -7.28 3.78 12.11
N THR A 104 -6.26 3.54 11.30
CA THR A 104 -6.31 3.77 9.86
C THR A 104 -7.21 2.76 9.14
N ILE A 105 -7.21 1.48 9.55
CA ILE A 105 -8.12 0.47 8.99
C ILE A 105 -9.58 0.84 9.28
N VAL A 106 -9.90 1.22 10.52
CA VAL A 106 -11.26 1.65 10.88
C VAL A 106 -11.65 2.88 10.07
N GLY A 107 -10.76 3.89 9.96
CA GLY A 107 -11.01 5.08 9.16
C GLY A 107 -11.28 4.78 7.69
N VAL A 108 -10.49 3.88 7.09
CA VAL A 108 -10.67 3.43 5.70
C VAL A 108 -12.00 2.68 5.52
N LEU A 109 -12.36 1.78 6.42
CA LEU A 109 -13.62 1.03 6.34
C LEU A 109 -14.84 1.95 6.47
N VAL A 110 -14.82 2.87 7.42
CA VAL A 110 -15.87 3.88 7.59
C VAL A 110 -15.96 4.75 6.34
N GLY A 111 -14.84 5.26 5.84
CA GLY A 111 -14.80 6.04 4.60
C GLY A 111 -15.32 5.27 3.39
N ALA A 112 -15.04 3.97 3.28
CA ALA A 112 -15.54 3.12 2.22
C ALA A 112 -17.08 2.97 2.28
N LEU A 113 -17.64 2.80 3.46
CA LEU A 113 -19.09 2.71 3.64
C LEU A 113 -19.80 4.01 3.23
N PHE A 114 -19.25 5.16 3.59
CA PHE A 114 -19.79 6.45 3.14
C PHE A 114 -19.63 6.65 1.64
N SER A 115 -18.51 6.24 1.06
CA SER A 115 -18.23 6.37 -0.38
C SER A 115 -19.21 5.58 -1.24
N MET A 116 -19.78 4.49 -0.75
CA MET A 116 -20.79 3.70 -1.47
C MET A 116 -22.03 4.50 -1.86
N LYS A 117 -22.33 5.57 -1.13
CA LYS A 117 -23.54 6.42 -1.34
C LYS A 117 -23.24 7.71 -2.09
N VAL A 118 -22.00 7.95 -2.50
CA VAL A 118 -21.60 9.21 -3.17
C VAL A 118 -22.08 9.24 -4.62
N GLY A 119 -22.76 10.29 -4.99
CA GLY A 119 -23.21 10.55 -6.36
C GLY A 119 -24.36 9.65 -6.83
N LYS A 120 -24.88 9.92 -8.03
CA LYS A 120 -25.92 9.11 -8.69
C LYS A 120 -25.35 7.81 -9.24
N GLU A 121 -26.20 6.82 -9.42
CA GLU A 121 -25.81 5.62 -10.15
C GLU A 121 -25.50 5.94 -11.62
N LEU A 122 -24.55 5.25 -12.23
CA LEU A 122 -24.14 5.54 -13.62
C LEU A 122 -25.28 5.40 -14.61
N VAL A 123 -26.20 4.48 -14.35
CA VAL A 123 -27.36 4.25 -15.22
C VAL A 123 -28.31 5.46 -15.21
N GLU A 124 -28.36 6.21 -14.12
CA GLU A 124 -29.22 7.37 -13.92
C GLU A 124 -28.53 8.71 -14.25
N ASP A 125 -27.22 8.68 -14.57
CA ASP A 125 -26.43 9.86 -14.84
C ASP A 125 -26.58 10.28 -16.31
N PRO A 126 -27.19 11.45 -16.61
CA PRO A 126 -27.42 11.90 -18.01
C PRO A 126 -26.11 12.12 -18.78
N GLU A 127 -25.07 12.58 -18.11
CA GLU A 127 -23.78 12.84 -18.74
C GLU A 127 -23.09 11.52 -19.12
N TYR A 128 -23.16 10.51 -18.24
CA TYR A 128 -22.67 9.18 -18.55
C TYR A 128 -23.41 8.58 -19.75
N GLN A 129 -24.74 8.67 -19.78
CA GLN A 129 -25.55 8.16 -20.87
C GLN A 129 -25.26 8.86 -22.20
N LYS A 130 -25.02 10.17 -22.18
CA LYS A 130 -24.60 10.93 -23.34
C LYS A 130 -23.26 10.43 -23.88
N ARG A 131 -22.24 10.34 -23.05
CA ARG A 131 -20.90 9.88 -23.42
C ARG A 131 -20.90 8.42 -23.91
N LEU A 132 -21.77 7.59 -23.35
CA LEU A 132 -21.95 6.20 -23.79
C LEU A 132 -22.49 6.16 -25.22
N LYS A 133 -23.50 7.01 -25.54
CA LYS A 133 -24.05 7.13 -26.89
C LYS A 133 -23.04 7.68 -27.91
N GLU A 134 -22.15 8.56 -27.47
CA GLU A 134 -21.07 9.13 -28.28
C GLU A 134 -19.90 8.16 -28.49
N GLY A 135 -19.94 6.96 -27.90
CA GLY A 135 -18.89 5.94 -28.04
C GLY A 135 -17.58 6.31 -27.36
N LEU A 136 -17.59 7.27 -26.43
CA LEU A 136 -16.40 7.75 -25.73
C LEU A 136 -15.89 6.77 -24.65
N PHE A 137 -16.70 5.78 -24.27
CA PHE A 137 -16.32 4.69 -23.37
C PHE A 137 -15.85 3.45 -24.13
N ASN A 138 -14.87 3.61 -25.00
CA ASN A 138 -14.09 2.45 -25.44
C ASN A 138 -13.17 2.06 -24.27
N SER A 139 -13.61 1.09 -23.48
CA SER A 139 -12.78 0.47 -22.46
C SER A 139 -11.61 -0.26 -23.14
N LYS A 140 -10.53 0.50 -23.41
CA LYS A 140 -9.25 -0.14 -23.64
C LYS A 140 -8.93 -0.88 -22.36
N LYS A 141 -9.00 -2.21 -22.40
CA LYS A 141 -8.52 -3.05 -21.29
C LYS A 141 -7.12 -2.57 -20.93
N VAL A 142 -6.90 -2.34 -19.66
CA VAL A 142 -5.56 -2.02 -19.18
C VAL A 142 -4.67 -3.21 -19.51
N GLU A 143 -3.79 -3.05 -20.49
CA GLU A 143 -2.79 -4.08 -20.81
C GLU A 143 -1.79 -4.16 -19.66
N ILE A 144 -2.04 -5.09 -18.75
CA ILE A 144 -1.09 -5.40 -17.69
C ILE A 144 0.05 -6.18 -18.34
N GLN A 145 1.21 -5.53 -18.45
CA GLN A 145 2.40 -6.17 -19.00
C GLN A 145 2.68 -7.50 -18.30
N ASP A 146 2.81 -8.55 -19.08
CA ASP A 146 3.15 -9.86 -18.57
C ASP A 146 4.57 -9.82 -17.99
N VAL A 147 4.67 -10.25 -16.74
CA VAL A 147 5.99 -10.38 -16.08
C VAL A 147 6.77 -11.46 -16.84
N LYS A 148 7.83 -11.05 -17.55
CA LYS A 148 8.66 -11.96 -18.36
C LYS A 148 9.24 -13.11 -17.55
N ASN A 149 9.60 -12.85 -16.28
CA ASN A 149 10.15 -13.86 -15.38
C ASN A 149 9.37 -13.90 -14.05
N LYS A 150 8.42 -14.85 -13.96
CA LYS A 150 7.58 -15.01 -12.75
C LYS A 150 8.39 -15.41 -11.51
N ARG A 151 9.49 -16.18 -11.66
CA ARG A 151 10.33 -16.60 -10.55
C ARG A 151 11.08 -15.43 -9.95
N SER A 152 11.67 -14.61 -10.80
CA SER A 152 12.38 -13.39 -10.40
C SER A 152 11.46 -12.41 -9.68
N ALA A 153 10.27 -12.15 -10.22
CA ALA A 153 9.28 -11.31 -9.58
C ALA A 153 8.82 -11.85 -8.21
N MET A 154 8.66 -13.16 -8.09
CA MET A 154 8.29 -13.80 -6.83
C MET A 154 9.40 -13.70 -5.80
N LEU A 155 10.66 -13.91 -6.19
CA LEU A 155 11.84 -13.74 -5.34
C LEU A 155 11.94 -12.30 -4.83
N SER A 156 11.77 -11.30 -5.71
CA SER A 156 11.77 -9.88 -5.30
C SER A 156 10.72 -9.59 -4.24
N VAL A 157 9.52 -10.12 -4.39
CA VAL A 157 8.44 -9.94 -3.39
C VAL A 157 8.80 -10.61 -2.06
N ILE A 158 9.35 -11.82 -2.09
CA ILE A 158 9.77 -12.55 -0.89
C ILE A 158 10.88 -11.77 -0.17
N ILE A 159 11.93 -11.34 -0.89
CA ILE A 159 13.03 -10.55 -0.31
C ILE A 159 12.50 -9.29 0.34
N PHE A 160 11.59 -8.59 -0.32
CA PHE A 160 10.99 -7.37 0.20
C PHE A 160 10.16 -7.59 1.46
N ILE A 161 9.33 -8.66 1.49
CA ILE A 161 8.54 -9.03 2.67
C ILE A 161 9.45 -9.42 3.84
N LEU A 162 10.52 -10.19 3.57
CA LEU A 162 11.49 -10.56 4.60
C LEU A 162 12.21 -9.34 5.16
N ALA A 163 12.62 -8.39 4.30
CA ALA A 163 13.23 -7.14 4.74
C ALA A 163 12.28 -6.35 5.64
N THR A 164 11.01 -6.23 5.26
CA THR A 164 9.99 -5.56 6.08
C THR A 164 9.78 -6.27 7.43
N ALA A 165 9.72 -7.61 7.43
CA ALA A 165 9.61 -8.40 8.67
C ALA A 165 10.82 -8.19 9.60
N PHE A 166 12.03 -8.11 9.03
CA PHE A 166 13.25 -7.79 9.78
C PHE A 166 13.17 -6.41 10.42
N ILE A 167 12.73 -5.40 9.68
CA ILE A 167 12.55 -4.03 10.21
C ILE A 167 11.58 -4.02 11.39
N VAL A 168 10.44 -4.70 11.26
CA VAL A 168 9.45 -4.78 12.34
C VAL A 168 10.03 -5.49 13.56
N LEU A 169 10.80 -6.57 13.36
CA LEU A 169 11.44 -7.33 14.43
C LEU A 169 12.42 -6.44 15.22
N PHE A 170 13.36 -5.80 14.55
CA PHE A 170 14.32 -4.90 15.22
C PHE A 170 13.66 -3.64 15.82
N GLY A 171 12.56 -3.18 15.21
CA GLY A 171 11.80 -2.06 15.75
C GLY A 171 10.98 -2.41 16.99
N SER A 172 10.61 -3.69 17.14
CA SER A 172 9.81 -4.16 18.28
C SER A 172 10.66 -4.58 19.47
N PHE A 173 11.89 -5.03 19.25
CA PHE A 173 12.78 -5.55 20.28
C PHE A 173 14.12 -4.81 20.27
N GLU A 174 14.28 -3.83 21.14
CA GLU A 174 15.51 -3.02 21.21
C GLU A 174 16.76 -3.86 21.48
N GLY A 175 16.66 -4.86 22.33
CA GLY A 175 17.76 -5.77 22.65
C GLY A 175 18.27 -6.62 21.48
N MET A 176 17.56 -6.65 20.35
CA MET A 176 18.00 -7.33 19.12
C MET A 176 18.72 -6.39 18.14
N ARG A 177 18.74 -5.09 18.42
CA ARG A 177 19.40 -4.12 17.54
C ARG A 177 20.91 -4.32 17.54
N PRO A 178 21.57 -4.26 16.38
CA PRO A 178 23.02 -4.34 16.32
C PRO A 178 23.68 -3.21 17.12
N SER A 179 24.62 -3.57 17.95
CA SER A 179 25.45 -2.64 18.72
C SER A 179 26.92 -2.88 18.42
N PHE A 180 27.68 -1.81 18.36
CA PHE A 180 29.11 -1.83 18.05
C PHE A 180 29.86 -1.15 19.18
N LEU A 181 31.04 -1.68 19.50
CA LEU A 181 31.97 -1.05 20.42
C LEU A 181 32.87 -0.09 19.61
N ILE A 182 32.67 1.21 19.80
CA ILE A 182 33.49 2.26 19.15
C ILE A 182 34.08 3.11 20.26
N ASP A 183 35.41 3.23 20.28
CA ASP A 183 36.16 4.02 21.29
C ASP A 183 35.84 3.68 22.75
N GLY A 184 35.48 2.42 23.02
CA GLY A 184 35.13 1.94 24.36
C GLY A 184 33.67 2.18 24.79
N GLU A 185 32.86 2.79 23.96
CA GLU A 185 31.42 2.97 24.16
C GLU A 185 30.59 2.03 23.29
N ILE A 186 29.49 1.48 23.85
CA ILE A 186 28.56 0.64 23.12
C ILE A 186 27.55 1.55 22.41
N ILE A 187 27.67 1.65 21.09
CA ILE A 187 26.74 2.41 20.24
C ILE A 187 25.76 1.42 19.59
N THR A 188 24.48 1.55 19.93
CA THR A 188 23.40 0.77 19.33
C THR A 188 22.84 1.51 18.12
N LEU A 189 22.66 0.81 16.99
CA LEU A 189 22.10 1.41 15.77
C LEU A 189 20.69 1.93 16.01
N GLY A 190 20.49 3.19 15.64
CA GLY A 190 19.17 3.81 15.61
C GLY A 190 18.26 3.15 14.59
N MET A 191 16.95 3.19 14.82
CA MET A 191 15.97 2.51 13.95
C MET A 191 15.99 3.03 12.51
N SER A 192 16.21 4.32 12.31
CA SER A 192 16.35 4.92 10.96
C SER A 192 17.48 4.26 10.15
N SER A 193 18.66 4.11 10.77
CA SER A 193 19.82 3.46 10.14
C SER A 193 19.55 1.98 9.83
N ILE A 194 18.84 1.27 10.71
CA ILE A 194 18.43 -0.12 10.46
C ILE A 194 17.52 -0.21 9.23
N ILE A 195 16.52 0.66 9.13
CA ILE A 195 15.61 0.70 7.99
C ILE A 195 16.38 0.97 6.69
N GLU A 196 17.27 1.97 6.70
CA GLU A 196 18.09 2.31 5.52
C GLU A 196 18.98 1.14 5.09
N ILE A 197 19.72 0.54 6.02
CA ILE A 197 20.62 -0.58 5.73
C ILE A 197 19.85 -1.78 5.19
N VAL A 198 18.75 -2.17 5.83
CA VAL A 198 17.94 -3.33 5.42
C VAL A 198 17.32 -3.10 4.06
N MET A 199 16.75 -1.92 3.81
CA MET A 199 16.10 -1.61 2.52
C MET A 199 17.10 -1.48 1.38
N LEU A 200 18.26 -0.84 1.60
CA LEU A 200 19.32 -0.77 0.59
C LEU A 200 19.89 -2.15 0.27
N SER A 201 20.11 -2.99 1.30
CA SER A 201 20.56 -4.37 1.12
C SER A 201 19.55 -5.20 0.34
N ALA A 202 18.27 -5.09 0.67
CA ALA A 202 17.20 -5.76 -0.05
C ALA A 202 17.14 -5.31 -1.52
N ALA A 203 17.25 -4.01 -1.78
CA ALA A 203 17.28 -3.46 -3.13
C ALA A 203 18.47 -3.99 -3.93
N ALA A 204 19.68 -4.01 -3.34
CA ALA A 204 20.87 -4.56 -3.97
C ALA A 204 20.73 -6.05 -4.30
N ILE A 205 20.20 -6.86 -3.37
CA ILE A 205 19.95 -8.29 -3.59
C ILE A 205 18.94 -8.49 -4.71
N ILE A 206 17.84 -7.71 -4.73
CA ILE A 206 16.84 -7.77 -5.79
C ILE A 206 17.48 -7.49 -7.15
N LEU A 207 18.31 -6.45 -7.26
CA LEU A 207 19.00 -6.10 -8.51
C LEU A 207 19.95 -7.19 -8.99
N LEU A 208 20.57 -7.94 -8.08
CA LEU A 208 21.51 -9.02 -8.44
C LEU A 208 20.81 -10.32 -8.85
N VAL A 209 19.57 -10.55 -8.34
CA VAL A 209 18.84 -11.83 -8.51
C VAL A 209 17.78 -11.73 -9.61
N THR A 210 17.40 -10.52 -10.02
CA THR A 210 16.34 -10.27 -11.02
C THR A 210 16.85 -9.68 -12.30
#